data_08696458d30735e63f66d97d7323a3ff
#
_entry.id   08696458d30735e63f66d97d7323a3ff
#
_cell.length_a   1.000
_cell.length_b   1.000
_cell.length_c   1.000
_cell.angle_alpha   90.00
_cell.angle_beta   90.00
_cell.angle_gamma   90.00
#
_symmetry.space_group_name_H-M   'P 1'
#
loop_
_entity.id
_entity.type
_entity.pdbx_description
1 polymer ?
#
loop_
_entity_poly.entity_id
_entity_poly.type
_entity_poly.pdbx_seq_one_letter_code
_entity_poly.pdbx_strand_id
1 'polypeptide(L)'
;MTNEERIRAAWQGRISGCLLGKPVEMISMREGPEGLNSFLKDSGSLPLRDYVNYMEHEMLRGANKRCCLGMMDKAEVDDDITYLVLALMMMEQHGLNLTTDDVARSWINLLPVGATFTAERDSYLKLIEKSNMAYQFGGPRDFNFEDINDGEYNDWIGAQIRIDMYGWLLPGKPKLAADLARKDAILSHRSCAVEASAYIAALCALVPVSASREDAVESALELI
;
A
#
# COMPACT_ATOMS: atom_id res chain seq x y z
N MET A 1 -13.49 5.82 -21.22
CA MET A 1 -12.11 5.96 -20.67
C MET A 1 -11.25 4.84 -21.22
N THR A 2 -10.13 5.16 -21.83
CA THR A 2 -9.16 4.18 -22.32
C THR A 2 -8.44 3.50 -21.13
N ASN A 3 -7.74 2.40 -21.40
CA ASN A 3 -6.93 1.74 -20.36
C ASN A 3 -5.84 2.67 -19.81
N GLU A 4 -5.20 3.45 -20.69
CA GLU A 4 -4.17 4.42 -20.29
C GLU A 4 -4.73 5.50 -19.38
N GLU A 5 -5.87 6.11 -19.76
CA GLU A 5 -6.53 7.13 -18.94
C GLU A 5 -6.91 6.58 -17.57
N ARG A 6 -7.39 5.33 -17.50
CA ARG A 6 -7.76 4.67 -16.25
C ARG A 6 -6.55 4.45 -15.33
N ILE A 7 -5.46 3.89 -15.85
CA ILE A 7 -4.24 3.66 -15.09
C ILE A 7 -3.63 4.99 -14.62
N ARG A 8 -3.61 6.00 -15.49
CA ARG A 8 -3.17 7.36 -15.13
C ARG A 8 -4.01 7.93 -13.98
N ALA A 9 -5.33 7.83 -14.05
CA ALA A 9 -6.23 8.30 -13.01
C ALA A 9 -6.03 7.53 -11.68
N ALA A 10 -5.81 6.22 -11.73
CA ALA A 10 -5.52 5.40 -10.56
C ALA A 10 -4.22 5.85 -9.86
N TRP A 11 -3.13 6.03 -10.60
CA TRP A 11 -1.88 6.57 -10.07
C TRP A 11 -2.05 7.98 -9.49
N GLN A 12 -2.74 8.86 -10.21
CA GLN A 12 -3.01 10.22 -9.73
C GLN A 12 -3.80 10.21 -8.42
N GLY A 13 -4.86 9.39 -8.35
CA GLY A 13 -5.66 9.22 -7.14
C GLY A 13 -4.84 8.72 -5.95
N ARG A 14 -4.00 7.71 -6.17
CA ARG A 14 -3.13 7.15 -5.13
C ARG A 14 -2.12 8.17 -4.61
N ILE A 15 -1.38 8.81 -5.51
CA ILE A 15 -0.38 9.82 -5.15
C ILE A 15 -1.05 11.00 -4.44
N SER A 16 -2.17 11.50 -4.97
CA SER A 16 -2.91 12.61 -4.36
C SER A 16 -3.43 12.27 -2.96
N GLY A 17 -3.96 11.04 -2.79
CA GLY A 17 -4.43 10.57 -1.48
C GLY A 17 -3.30 10.47 -0.45
N CYS A 18 -2.17 9.90 -0.84
CA CYS A 18 -0.98 9.83 0.00
C CYS A 18 -0.50 11.24 0.42
N LEU A 19 -0.35 12.17 -0.54
CA LEU A 19 0.09 13.54 -0.24
C LEU A 19 -0.93 14.32 0.60
N LEU A 20 -2.21 14.03 0.47
CA LEU A 20 -3.27 14.63 1.30
C LEU A 20 -3.20 14.15 2.75
N GLY A 21 -2.98 12.85 2.96
CA GLY A 21 -2.93 12.22 4.30
C GLY A 21 -1.64 12.49 5.05
N LYS A 22 -0.50 12.49 4.35
CA LYS A 22 0.83 12.56 4.95
C LYS A 22 1.07 13.72 5.94
N PRO A 23 0.63 14.97 5.73
CA PRO A 23 0.80 16.05 6.70
C PRO A 23 0.13 15.79 8.03
N VAL A 24 -0.99 15.07 8.02
CA VAL A 24 -1.87 14.93 9.19
C VAL A 24 -1.81 13.56 9.86
N GLU A 25 -1.16 12.58 9.24
CA GLU A 25 -1.06 11.21 9.74
C GLU A 25 -0.52 11.17 11.18
N MET A 26 0.65 11.75 11.41
CA MET A 26 1.27 11.74 12.74
C MET A 26 0.50 12.58 13.77
N ILE A 27 -0.17 13.64 13.34
CA ILE A 27 -1.07 14.43 14.20
C ILE A 27 -2.24 13.53 14.61
N SER A 28 -2.89 12.89 13.65
CA SER A 28 -4.00 11.96 13.91
C SER A 28 -3.61 10.83 14.85
N MET A 29 -2.45 10.21 14.64
CA MET A 29 -1.98 9.09 15.47
C MET A 29 -1.65 9.49 16.91
N ARG A 30 -1.11 10.68 17.13
CA ARG A 30 -0.68 11.14 18.47
C ARG A 30 -1.74 11.90 19.25
N GLU A 31 -2.53 12.70 18.58
CA GLU A 31 -3.48 13.64 19.20
C GLU A 31 -4.93 13.18 18.99
N GLY A 32 -5.15 12.13 18.21
CA GLY A 32 -6.47 11.59 17.94
C GLY A 32 -7.36 12.50 17.08
N PRO A 33 -8.66 12.14 16.95
CA PRO A 33 -9.61 12.88 16.11
C PRO A 33 -9.81 14.34 16.53
N GLU A 34 -9.75 14.64 17.82
CA GLU A 34 -9.94 16.00 18.35
C GLU A 34 -8.77 16.91 18.01
N GLY A 35 -7.53 16.43 18.20
CA GLY A 35 -6.32 17.15 17.82
C GLY A 35 -6.24 17.40 16.32
N LEU A 36 -6.53 16.37 15.52
CA LEU A 36 -6.61 16.50 14.07
C LEU A 36 -7.63 17.54 13.63
N ASN A 37 -8.84 17.53 14.20
CA ASN A 37 -9.89 18.48 13.84
C ASN A 37 -9.51 19.93 14.26
N SER A 38 -8.89 20.09 15.42
CA SER A 38 -8.37 21.40 15.87
C SER A 38 -7.31 21.91 14.88
N PHE A 39 -6.32 21.08 14.55
CA PHE A 39 -5.29 21.45 13.58
C PHE A 39 -5.87 21.86 12.23
N LEU A 40 -6.79 21.07 11.66
CA LEU A 40 -7.41 21.38 10.36
C LEU A 40 -8.23 22.67 10.40
N LYS A 41 -8.91 22.97 11.51
CA LYS A 41 -9.64 24.22 11.73
C LYS A 41 -8.68 25.40 11.84
N ASP A 42 -7.67 25.31 12.68
CA ASP A 42 -6.74 26.40 12.98
C ASP A 42 -5.83 26.74 11.79
N SER A 43 -5.49 25.72 10.96
CA SER A 43 -4.79 25.91 9.68
C SER A 43 -5.67 26.46 8.57
N GLY A 44 -6.99 26.64 8.79
CA GLY A 44 -7.94 27.08 7.77
C GLY A 44 -8.17 26.04 6.66
N SER A 45 -7.94 24.75 6.94
CA SER A 45 -8.12 23.68 5.97
C SER A 45 -9.56 23.15 5.91
N LEU A 46 -10.43 23.53 6.83
CA LEU A 46 -11.84 23.12 6.83
C LEU A 46 -12.75 24.13 6.11
N PRO A 47 -13.77 23.68 5.35
CA PRO A 47 -14.01 22.27 4.96
C PRO A 47 -12.92 21.79 4.01
N LEU A 48 -12.41 20.57 4.24
CA LEU A 48 -11.31 20.01 3.44
C LEU A 48 -11.77 19.78 1.99
N ARG A 49 -11.24 20.60 1.06
CA ARG A 49 -11.55 20.56 -0.38
C ARG A 49 -10.32 20.53 -1.26
N ASP A 50 -9.15 20.67 -0.66
CA ASP A 50 -7.84 20.68 -1.29
C ASP A 50 -6.82 20.11 -0.31
N TYR A 51 -5.53 20.14 -0.63
CA TYR A 51 -4.47 19.76 0.28
C TYR A 51 -4.47 20.62 1.54
N VAL A 52 -3.92 20.06 2.62
CA VAL A 52 -3.87 20.71 3.93
C VAL A 52 -2.97 21.95 3.89
N ASN A 53 -3.45 23.08 4.42
CA ASN A 53 -2.65 24.28 4.56
C ASN A 53 -1.51 24.06 5.57
N TYR A 54 -0.35 24.64 5.27
CA TYR A 54 0.74 24.63 6.24
C TYR A 54 0.42 25.54 7.45
N MET A 55 0.56 24.99 8.62
CA MET A 55 0.64 25.70 9.89
C MET A 55 1.81 25.11 10.68
N GLU A 56 2.54 25.92 11.42
CA GLU A 56 3.66 25.42 12.21
C GLU A 56 3.18 24.42 13.26
N HIS A 57 3.74 23.22 13.21
CA HIS A 57 3.43 22.12 14.11
C HIS A 57 4.63 21.20 14.24
N GLU A 58 4.85 20.61 15.43
CA GLU A 58 6.02 19.77 15.67
C GLU A 58 6.08 18.53 14.76
N MET A 59 4.92 18.01 14.33
CA MET A 59 4.80 16.87 13.42
C MET A 59 4.94 17.25 11.94
N LEU A 60 4.80 18.54 11.60
CA LEU A 60 4.91 19.03 10.21
C LEU A 60 6.35 19.44 9.88
N ARG A 61 7.24 18.45 9.77
CA ARG A 61 8.65 18.66 9.39
C ARG A 61 9.01 17.83 8.15
N GLY A 62 10.08 18.21 7.47
CA GLY A 62 10.63 17.46 6.34
C GLY A 62 9.59 17.19 5.24
N ALA A 63 9.41 15.93 4.88
CA ALA A 63 8.47 15.51 3.84
C ALA A 63 7.00 15.90 4.15
N ASN A 64 6.57 15.77 5.40
CA ASN A 64 5.19 16.12 5.80
C ASN A 64 4.87 17.59 5.49
N LYS A 65 5.79 18.52 5.80
CA LYS A 65 5.65 19.94 5.45
C LYS A 65 5.55 20.13 3.93
N ARG A 66 6.37 19.43 3.16
CA ARG A 66 6.37 19.56 1.70
C ARG A 66 5.12 18.98 1.00
N CYS A 67 4.29 18.26 1.73
CA CYS A 67 2.99 17.79 1.24
C CYS A 67 1.83 18.77 1.54
N CYS A 68 2.10 19.91 2.16
CA CYS A 68 1.10 20.95 2.39
C CYS A 68 0.82 21.78 1.14
N LEU A 69 -0.39 22.38 1.08
CA LEU A 69 -0.83 23.23 -0.04
C LEU A 69 0.17 24.35 -0.30
N GLY A 70 0.57 24.52 -1.56
CA GLY A 70 1.52 25.53 -2.00
C GLY A 70 3.00 25.26 -1.66
N MET A 71 3.31 24.12 -1.03
CA MET A 71 4.69 23.73 -0.69
C MET A 71 5.19 22.54 -1.51
N MET A 72 4.30 21.91 -2.29
CA MET A 72 4.63 20.74 -3.11
C MET A 72 5.33 21.18 -4.40
N ASP A 73 6.49 20.60 -4.68
CA ASP A 73 7.21 20.69 -5.96
C ASP A 73 7.30 19.33 -6.65
N LYS A 74 7.03 18.26 -5.91
CA LYS A 74 7.06 16.87 -6.37
C LYS A 74 6.23 15.98 -5.43
N ALA A 75 5.97 14.76 -5.84
CA ALA A 75 5.51 13.72 -4.92
C ALA A 75 6.66 13.33 -3.99
N GLU A 76 6.45 13.42 -2.69
CA GLU A 76 7.41 12.96 -1.70
C GLU A 76 7.45 11.43 -1.67
N VAL A 77 8.63 10.90 -1.33
CA VAL A 77 8.82 9.46 -1.14
C VAL A 77 7.96 8.98 0.03
N ASP A 78 7.28 7.88 -0.20
CA ASP A 78 6.39 7.25 0.77
C ASP A 78 6.33 5.74 0.52
N ASP A 79 6.07 4.94 1.56
CA ASP A 79 5.87 3.50 1.41
C ASP A 79 4.63 3.18 0.60
N ASP A 80 3.56 3.93 0.75
CA ASP A 80 2.35 3.88 -0.08
C ASP A 80 2.62 3.92 -1.58
N ILE A 81 3.66 4.62 -2.01
CA ILE A 81 4.04 4.74 -3.43
C ILE A 81 5.12 3.71 -3.78
N THR A 82 6.09 3.51 -2.89
CA THR A 82 7.22 2.61 -3.10
C THR A 82 6.76 1.17 -3.34
N TYR A 83 5.80 0.69 -2.54
CA TYR A 83 5.27 -0.67 -2.70
C TYR A 83 4.49 -0.85 -4.00
N LEU A 84 3.77 0.16 -4.48
CA LEU A 84 3.08 0.06 -5.77
C LEU A 84 4.05 0.01 -6.96
N VAL A 85 5.15 0.75 -6.89
CA VAL A 85 6.22 0.66 -7.90
C VAL A 85 6.83 -0.74 -7.87
N LEU A 86 7.10 -1.28 -6.68
CA LEU A 86 7.61 -2.64 -6.54
C LEU A 86 6.63 -3.68 -7.09
N ALA A 87 5.32 -3.55 -6.79
CA ALA A 87 4.29 -4.44 -7.32
C ALA A 87 4.22 -4.39 -8.86
N LEU A 88 4.36 -3.19 -9.46
CA LEU A 88 4.46 -3.07 -10.92
C LEU A 88 5.67 -3.83 -11.47
N MET A 89 6.85 -3.66 -10.87
CA MET A 89 8.07 -4.36 -11.29
C MET A 89 7.93 -5.88 -11.19
N MET A 90 7.31 -6.37 -10.10
CA MET A 90 7.02 -7.80 -9.93
C MET A 90 6.05 -8.32 -10.99
N MET A 91 5.01 -7.55 -11.32
CA MET A 91 4.06 -7.92 -12.37
C MET A 91 4.68 -7.88 -13.76
N GLU A 92 5.60 -6.97 -14.06
CA GLU A 92 6.36 -6.96 -15.31
C GLU A 92 7.27 -8.19 -15.44
N GLN A 93 7.87 -8.64 -14.35
CA GLN A 93 8.80 -9.76 -14.33
C GLN A 93 8.11 -11.13 -14.32
N HIS A 94 7.06 -11.31 -13.51
CA HIS A 94 6.45 -12.61 -13.21
C HIS A 94 5.03 -12.76 -13.79
N GLY A 95 4.36 -11.65 -14.11
CA GLY A 95 2.99 -11.66 -14.61
C GLY A 95 2.04 -12.35 -13.64
N LEU A 96 1.11 -13.12 -14.18
CA LEU A 96 0.11 -13.86 -13.39
C LEU A 96 0.67 -15.06 -12.62
N ASN A 97 1.91 -15.45 -12.89
CA ASN A 97 2.58 -16.55 -12.20
C ASN A 97 3.31 -16.13 -10.93
N LEU A 98 3.19 -14.84 -10.54
CA LEU A 98 3.77 -14.31 -9.29
C LEU A 98 3.49 -15.23 -8.10
N THR A 99 4.54 -15.53 -7.34
CA THR A 99 4.50 -16.34 -6.12
C THR A 99 4.97 -15.53 -4.91
N THR A 100 4.68 -15.99 -3.70
CA THR A 100 5.20 -15.36 -2.47
C THR A 100 6.73 -15.40 -2.41
N ASP A 101 7.36 -16.42 -2.98
CA ASP A 101 8.82 -16.47 -3.09
C ASP A 101 9.36 -15.37 -4.02
N ASP A 102 8.66 -15.02 -5.10
CA ASP A 102 9.03 -13.92 -5.98
C ASP A 102 8.89 -12.57 -5.28
N VAL A 103 7.82 -12.39 -4.49
CA VAL A 103 7.64 -11.21 -3.63
C VAL A 103 8.79 -11.08 -2.64
N ALA A 104 9.10 -12.16 -1.92
CA ALA A 104 10.19 -12.19 -0.94
C ALA A 104 11.55 -11.83 -1.56
N ARG A 105 11.89 -12.42 -2.72
CA ARG A 105 13.12 -12.10 -3.45
C ARG A 105 13.13 -10.67 -3.95
N SER A 106 12.00 -10.16 -4.40
CA SER A 106 11.88 -8.76 -4.84
C SER A 106 12.09 -7.79 -3.68
N TRP A 107 11.61 -8.11 -2.48
CA TRP A 107 11.89 -7.32 -1.29
C TRP A 107 13.39 -7.29 -0.99
N ILE A 108 14.05 -8.44 -0.94
CA ILE A 108 15.49 -8.53 -0.65
C ILE A 108 16.31 -7.71 -1.65
N ASN A 109 15.97 -7.78 -2.93
CA ASN A 109 16.80 -7.22 -4.00
C ASN A 109 16.46 -5.78 -4.38
N LEU A 110 15.23 -5.31 -4.14
CA LEU A 110 14.73 -4.05 -4.69
C LEU A 110 14.15 -3.09 -3.63
N LEU A 111 13.69 -3.60 -2.47
CA LEU A 111 13.05 -2.78 -1.45
C LEU A 111 14.09 -2.31 -0.43
N PRO A 112 14.35 -1.01 -0.29
CA PRO A 112 15.21 -0.51 0.78
C PRO A 112 14.57 -0.75 2.14
N VAL A 113 15.28 -1.39 3.07
CA VAL A 113 14.77 -1.65 4.44
C VAL A 113 14.32 -0.36 5.16
N GLY A 114 14.94 0.77 4.83
CA GLY A 114 14.56 2.09 5.36
C GLY A 114 13.18 2.57 4.94
N ALA A 115 12.58 1.97 3.90
CA ALA A 115 11.23 2.25 3.42
C ALA A 115 10.18 1.27 3.99
N THR A 116 10.52 0.47 4.99
CA THR A 116 9.61 -0.47 5.65
C THR A 116 9.30 -0.03 7.07
N PHE A 117 8.07 -0.31 7.53
CA PHE A 117 7.60 0.04 8.88
C PHE A 117 6.85 -1.15 9.49
N THR A 118 6.66 -1.15 10.81
CA THR A 118 5.85 -2.12 11.58
C THR A 118 5.99 -3.57 11.09
N ALA A 119 4.92 -4.20 10.61
CA ALA A 119 4.90 -5.59 10.17
C ALA A 119 5.87 -5.87 9.02
N GLU A 120 5.93 -4.98 8.03
CA GLU A 120 6.82 -5.13 6.88
C GLU A 120 8.29 -5.12 7.27
N ARG A 121 8.67 -4.24 8.20
CA ARG A 121 10.06 -4.20 8.70
C ARG A 121 10.43 -5.44 9.48
N ASP A 122 9.55 -5.90 10.36
CA ASP A 122 9.75 -7.13 11.14
C ASP A 122 9.93 -8.31 10.20
N SER A 123 9.01 -8.49 9.26
CA SER A 123 9.08 -9.56 8.27
C SER A 123 10.30 -9.46 7.36
N TYR A 124 10.69 -8.25 6.95
CA TYR A 124 11.88 -8.03 6.12
C TYR A 124 13.16 -8.47 6.86
N LEU A 125 13.30 -8.09 8.13
CA LEU A 125 14.47 -8.46 8.93
C LEU A 125 14.54 -9.98 9.17
N LYS A 126 13.42 -10.62 9.47
CA LYS A 126 13.33 -12.08 9.58
C LYS A 126 13.65 -12.78 8.25
N LEU A 127 13.15 -12.22 7.14
CA LEU A 127 13.43 -12.74 5.81
C LEU A 127 14.94 -12.70 5.49
N ILE A 128 15.62 -11.60 5.80
CA ILE A 128 17.08 -11.49 5.61
C ILE A 128 17.83 -12.47 6.53
N GLU A 129 17.40 -12.61 7.78
CA GLU A 129 18.03 -13.54 8.74
C GLU A 129 17.91 -15.00 8.31
N LYS A 130 16.72 -15.39 7.84
CA LYS A 130 16.41 -16.79 7.49
C LYS A 130 16.82 -17.17 6.07
N SER A 131 16.86 -16.21 5.15
CA SER A 131 17.21 -16.48 3.76
C SER A 131 18.71 -16.66 3.57
N ASN A 132 19.10 -17.70 2.85
CA ASN A 132 20.49 -17.89 2.43
C ASN A 132 20.75 -17.28 1.03
N MET A 133 22.01 -17.18 0.65
CA MET A 133 22.42 -16.64 -0.66
C MET A 133 21.81 -17.43 -1.83
N ALA A 134 21.71 -18.76 -1.73
CA ALA A 134 21.13 -19.58 -2.79
C ALA A 134 19.67 -19.20 -3.04
N TYR A 135 18.89 -19.01 -1.98
CA TYR A 135 17.48 -18.56 -2.09
C TYR A 135 17.38 -17.18 -2.76
N GLN A 136 18.23 -16.23 -2.38
CA GLN A 136 18.22 -14.88 -2.96
C GLN A 136 18.45 -14.87 -4.47
N PHE A 137 19.21 -15.83 -4.97
CA PHE A 137 19.50 -16.01 -6.41
C PHE A 137 18.63 -17.08 -7.10
N GLY A 138 17.46 -17.40 -6.55
CA GLY A 138 16.47 -18.27 -7.19
C GLY A 138 16.54 -19.74 -6.77
N GLY A 139 17.36 -20.09 -5.80
CA GLY A 139 17.41 -21.43 -5.21
C GLY A 139 16.15 -21.76 -4.37
N PRO A 140 16.01 -23.02 -3.94
CA PRO A 140 14.87 -23.43 -3.13
C PRO A 140 14.85 -22.74 -1.76
N ARG A 141 13.65 -22.52 -1.24
CA ARG A 141 13.41 -22.01 0.10
C ARG A 141 13.62 -23.13 1.13
N ASP A 142 14.27 -22.80 2.23
CA ASP A 142 14.55 -23.68 3.37
C ASP A 142 13.95 -23.17 4.71
N PHE A 143 13.01 -22.22 4.64
CA PHE A 143 12.26 -21.66 5.76
C PHE A 143 10.75 -21.60 5.46
N ASN A 144 9.91 -21.37 6.47
CA ASN A 144 8.47 -21.18 6.29
C ASN A 144 8.10 -19.71 6.35
N PHE A 145 7.10 -19.29 5.58
CA PHE A 145 6.61 -17.90 5.63
C PHE A 145 5.91 -17.59 6.96
N GLU A 146 5.38 -18.61 7.63
CA GLU A 146 4.82 -18.48 8.97
C GLU A 146 5.86 -18.04 10.01
N ASP A 147 7.14 -18.33 9.79
CA ASP A 147 8.24 -17.84 10.63
C ASP A 147 8.68 -16.42 10.28
N ILE A 148 8.22 -15.90 9.15
CA ILE A 148 8.52 -14.55 8.66
C ILE A 148 7.45 -13.56 9.12
N ASN A 149 6.17 -13.94 8.99
CA ASN A 149 5.01 -13.08 9.22
C ASN A 149 4.36 -13.27 10.60
N ASP A 150 5.09 -13.72 11.63
CA ASP A 150 4.60 -13.96 12.99
C ASP A 150 4.74 -12.74 13.93
N GLY A 151 5.03 -11.56 13.38
CA GLY A 151 5.22 -10.32 14.13
C GLY A 151 3.95 -9.79 14.78
N GLU A 152 4.11 -8.88 15.76
CA GLU A 152 3.02 -8.26 16.53
C GLU A 152 2.00 -7.52 15.68
N TYR A 153 2.43 -6.96 14.53
CA TYR A 153 1.59 -6.11 13.66
C TYR A 153 1.08 -6.85 12.41
N ASN A 154 1.11 -8.17 12.41
CA ASN A 154 0.80 -8.98 11.22
C ASN A 154 -0.68 -9.02 10.81
N ASP A 155 -1.57 -8.43 11.61
CA ASP A 155 -2.98 -8.23 11.33
C ASP A 155 -3.36 -6.77 11.02
N TRP A 156 -2.34 -5.88 10.95
CA TRP A 156 -2.53 -4.47 10.64
C TRP A 156 -2.72 -4.21 9.13
N ILE A 157 -2.87 -2.93 8.78
CA ILE A 157 -3.27 -2.50 7.43
C ILE A 157 -2.15 -2.48 6.39
N GLY A 158 -0.89 -2.70 6.77
CA GLY A 158 0.26 -2.45 5.91
C GLY A 158 0.23 -3.20 4.57
N ALA A 159 -0.34 -4.40 4.52
CA ALA A 159 -0.49 -5.11 3.26
C ALA A 159 -1.50 -4.43 2.30
N GLN A 160 -2.49 -3.71 2.81
CA GLN A 160 -3.54 -3.09 1.98
C GLN A 160 -3.00 -1.92 1.14
N ILE A 161 -1.92 -1.26 1.55
CA ILE A 161 -1.37 -0.11 0.84
C ILE A 161 -0.57 -0.49 -0.41
N ARG A 162 -0.27 -1.77 -0.64
CA ARG A 162 0.65 -2.21 -1.70
C ARG A 162 0.04 -3.04 -2.81
N ILE A 163 -1.28 -3.36 -2.72
CA ILE A 163 -1.91 -4.34 -3.62
C ILE A 163 -2.81 -3.74 -4.70
N ASP A 164 -3.06 -2.45 -4.71
CA ASP A 164 -3.92 -1.76 -5.69
C ASP A 164 -3.51 -2.09 -7.14
N MET A 165 -2.21 -2.23 -7.39
CA MET A 165 -1.64 -2.53 -8.70
C MET A 165 -2.23 -3.81 -9.31
N TYR A 166 -2.45 -4.85 -8.52
CA TYR A 166 -3.04 -6.10 -9.00
C TYR A 166 -4.46 -5.89 -9.53
N GLY A 167 -5.25 -5.05 -8.87
CA GLY A 167 -6.58 -4.67 -9.34
C GLY A 167 -6.54 -3.79 -10.58
N TRP A 168 -5.64 -2.81 -10.63
CA TRP A 168 -5.53 -1.90 -11.78
C TRP A 168 -5.15 -2.60 -13.07
N LEU A 169 -4.31 -3.63 -12.99
CA LEU A 169 -3.87 -4.42 -14.14
C LEU A 169 -4.89 -5.46 -14.59
N LEU A 170 -5.88 -5.79 -13.75
CA LEU A 170 -6.83 -6.88 -13.96
C LEU A 170 -8.30 -6.42 -13.92
N PRO A 171 -8.71 -5.40 -14.70
CA PRO A 171 -10.09 -4.92 -14.71
C PRO A 171 -11.06 -6.03 -15.08
N GLY A 172 -12.13 -6.20 -14.28
CA GLY A 172 -13.14 -7.25 -14.45
C GLY A 172 -12.66 -8.67 -14.10
N LYS A 173 -11.48 -8.81 -13.47
CA LYS A 173 -10.94 -10.10 -13.00
C LYS A 173 -10.66 -10.08 -11.50
N PRO A 174 -11.67 -9.80 -10.65
CA PRO A 174 -11.46 -9.56 -9.22
C PRO A 174 -10.89 -10.76 -8.46
N LYS A 175 -11.30 -11.99 -8.79
CA LYS A 175 -10.75 -13.21 -8.16
C LYS A 175 -9.24 -13.33 -8.38
N LEU A 176 -8.79 -13.09 -9.61
CA LEU A 176 -7.37 -13.18 -9.93
C LEU A 176 -6.55 -12.07 -9.25
N ALA A 177 -7.10 -10.85 -9.18
CA ALA A 177 -6.49 -9.74 -8.44
C ALA A 177 -6.37 -10.07 -6.94
N ALA A 178 -7.43 -10.61 -6.33
CA ALA A 178 -7.46 -11.05 -4.94
C ALA A 178 -6.41 -12.14 -4.67
N ASP A 179 -6.28 -13.13 -5.56
CA ASP A 179 -5.31 -14.22 -5.40
C ASP A 179 -3.86 -13.71 -5.47
N LEU A 180 -3.56 -12.76 -6.35
CA LEU A 180 -2.23 -12.12 -6.40
C LEU A 180 -1.97 -11.29 -5.15
N ALA A 181 -2.97 -10.56 -4.67
CA ALA A 181 -2.87 -9.80 -3.43
C ALA A 181 -2.60 -10.68 -2.21
N ARG A 182 -3.26 -11.85 -2.10
CA ARG A 182 -2.99 -12.82 -1.02
C ARG A 182 -1.54 -13.32 -1.06
N LYS A 183 -1.01 -13.64 -2.25
CA LYS A 183 0.38 -14.08 -2.42
C LYS A 183 1.39 -13.02 -1.98
N ASP A 184 1.09 -11.75 -2.20
CA ASP A 184 1.91 -10.63 -1.73
C ASP A 184 1.75 -10.41 -0.22
N ALA A 185 0.51 -10.32 0.25
CA ALA A 185 0.21 -9.97 1.63
C ALA A 185 0.75 -10.98 2.64
N ILE A 186 0.71 -12.29 2.30
CA ILE A 186 1.11 -13.38 3.21
C ILE A 186 2.61 -13.33 3.57
N LEU A 187 3.42 -12.58 2.85
CA LEU A 187 4.84 -12.42 3.21
C LEU A 187 5.01 -11.75 4.58
N SER A 188 4.15 -10.80 4.92
CA SER A 188 4.27 -9.99 6.15
C SER A 188 3.03 -9.98 7.03
N HIS A 189 1.89 -10.46 6.53
CA HIS A 189 0.60 -10.37 7.23
C HIS A 189 -0.11 -11.72 7.27
N ARG A 190 -1.14 -11.81 8.12
CA ARG A 190 -1.97 -13.00 8.34
C ARG A 190 -3.45 -12.64 8.44
N SER A 191 -4.28 -13.68 8.46
CA SER A 191 -5.70 -13.62 8.81
C SER A 191 -6.45 -12.50 8.10
N CYS A 192 -7.17 -11.65 8.83
CA CYS A 192 -8.01 -10.59 8.28
C CYS A 192 -7.21 -9.57 7.45
N ALA A 193 -5.94 -9.31 7.75
CA ALA A 193 -5.12 -8.38 6.96
C ALA A 193 -4.86 -8.88 5.54
N VAL A 194 -4.68 -10.20 5.36
CA VAL A 194 -4.54 -10.83 4.04
C VAL A 194 -5.84 -10.74 3.25
N GLU A 195 -6.98 -11.06 3.88
CA GLU A 195 -8.29 -10.98 3.22
C GLU A 195 -8.71 -9.54 2.93
N ALA A 196 -8.42 -8.61 3.83
CA ALA A 196 -8.65 -7.17 3.56
C ALA A 196 -7.82 -6.68 2.35
N SER A 197 -6.60 -7.17 2.19
CA SER A 197 -5.76 -6.90 1.02
C SER A 197 -6.37 -7.48 -0.25
N ALA A 198 -6.84 -8.73 -0.19
CA ALA A 198 -7.56 -9.39 -1.29
C ALA A 198 -8.82 -8.62 -1.70
N TYR A 199 -9.59 -8.14 -0.71
CA TYR A 199 -10.77 -7.29 -0.92
C TYR A 199 -10.41 -6.00 -1.69
N ILE A 200 -9.40 -5.27 -1.26
CA ILE A 200 -8.99 -4.02 -1.93
C ILE A 200 -8.56 -4.28 -3.38
N ALA A 201 -7.79 -5.34 -3.63
CA ALA A 201 -7.41 -5.69 -5.01
C ALA A 201 -8.62 -6.07 -5.88
N ALA A 202 -9.56 -6.85 -5.33
CA ALA A 202 -10.81 -7.18 -6.01
C ALA A 202 -11.65 -5.92 -6.31
N LEU A 203 -11.78 -5.02 -5.34
CA LEU A 203 -12.48 -3.74 -5.50
C LEU A 203 -11.84 -2.90 -6.60
N CYS A 204 -10.52 -2.74 -6.61
CA CYS A 204 -9.79 -2.01 -7.65
C CYS A 204 -10.01 -2.61 -9.05
N ALA A 205 -10.18 -3.95 -9.16
CA ALA A 205 -10.49 -4.61 -10.42
C ALA A 205 -11.95 -4.41 -10.86
N LEU A 206 -12.88 -4.23 -9.92
CA LEU A 206 -14.31 -4.08 -10.18
C LEU A 206 -14.73 -2.64 -10.49
N VAL A 207 -14.15 -1.64 -9.81
CA VAL A 207 -14.50 -0.21 -9.99
C VAL A 207 -14.61 0.20 -11.46
N PRO A 208 -13.70 -0.15 -12.38
CA PRO A 208 -13.80 0.31 -13.78
C PRO A 208 -14.88 -0.39 -14.61
N VAL A 209 -15.51 -1.45 -14.13
CA VAL A 209 -16.46 -2.29 -14.87
C VAL A 209 -17.84 -2.39 -14.21
N SER A 210 -18.00 -1.97 -12.97
CA SER A 210 -19.26 -1.97 -12.24
C SER A 210 -20.18 -0.80 -12.66
N ALA A 211 -21.48 -0.94 -12.47
CA ALA A 211 -22.47 0.07 -12.80
C ALA A 211 -22.39 1.28 -11.83
N SER A 212 -22.05 1.02 -10.57
CA SER A 212 -21.86 2.03 -9.52
C SER A 212 -20.68 1.64 -8.61
N ARG A 213 -20.28 2.55 -7.71
CA ARG A 213 -19.29 2.27 -6.67
C ARG A 213 -19.83 1.29 -5.64
N GLU A 214 -21.11 1.42 -5.32
CA GLU A 214 -21.82 0.55 -4.40
C GLU A 214 -21.82 -0.90 -4.91
N ASP A 215 -22.16 -1.12 -6.19
CA ASP A 215 -22.08 -2.45 -6.83
C ASP A 215 -20.68 -3.04 -6.79
N ALA A 216 -19.64 -2.21 -6.98
CA ALA A 216 -18.25 -2.66 -6.91
C ALA A 216 -17.89 -3.12 -5.49
N VAL A 217 -18.31 -2.38 -4.46
CA VAL A 217 -18.09 -2.70 -3.04
C VAL A 217 -18.78 -4.00 -2.67
N GLU A 218 -20.09 -4.14 -2.97
CA GLU A 218 -20.87 -5.34 -2.66
C GLU A 218 -20.28 -6.57 -3.37
N SER A 219 -20.03 -6.45 -4.68
CA SER A 219 -19.42 -7.55 -5.45
C SER A 219 -18.02 -7.95 -4.97
N ALA A 220 -17.22 -7.01 -4.47
CA ALA A 220 -15.92 -7.32 -3.88
C ALA A 220 -16.07 -8.06 -2.54
N LEU A 221 -17.04 -7.68 -1.70
CA LEU A 221 -17.32 -8.33 -0.42
C LEU A 221 -17.79 -9.78 -0.59
N GLU A 222 -18.55 -10.08 -1.64
CA GLU A 222 -19.03 -11.46 -1.94
C GLU A 222 -17.88 -12.42 -2.31
N LEU A 223 -16.69 -11.92 -2.59
CA LEU A 223 -15.53 -12.71 -3.02
C LEU A 223 -14.58 -13.10 -1.88
N ILE A 224 -14.75 -12.50 -0.71
CA ILE A 224 -13.89 -12.67 0.46
C ILE A 224 -14.66 -13.40 1.56
#